data_7eea236938dd7e9e6a3807dcbd4c03a7
#
_entry.id   7eea236938dd7e9e6a3807dcbd4c03a7
#
_cell.length_a   1.000
_cell.length_b   1.000
_cell.length_c   1.000
_cell.angle_alpha   90.00
_cell.angle_beta   90.00
_cell.angle_gamma   90.00
#
_symmetry.space_group_name_H-M   'P 1'
#
loop_
_entity.id
_entity.type
_entity.pdbx_description
1 polymer ?
#
loop_
_entity_poly.entity_id
_entity_poly.type
_entity_poly.pdbx_seq_one_letter_code
_entity_poly.pdbx_strand_id
1 'polypeptide(L)'
;MTYGQIKDQVLQLLNQYSVAGTMVANTYNNQQDYLNRIPNLVNDAVMEIATTVRRIPAFLTLSLDEDSGLAYEEFGDRIRFELPEDFYQFKTGDTLVTTNEGHVFHGNRYMIEGRKYLLIPKREFQRGHVYTITYYRYPKLLALPPAAEDELDNVPETHYAIPFYVAAYLVIHDDSFLYASFYNKYEDKLAKMTPDISAEAHPVSDVYATSLGDAYGDIYWT
;
A
#
# COMPACT_ATOMS: atom_id res chain seq x y z
N MET A 1 12.04 -6.36 6.56
CA MET A 1 12.37 -7.69 7.16
C MET A 1 12.14 -8.74 6.10
N THR A 2 12.90 -9.83 6.17
CA THR A 2 12.69 -11.00 5.29
C THR A 2 11.66 -11.96 5.90
N TYR A 3 11.11 -12.83 5.06
CA TYR A 3 10.21 -13.89 5.53
C TYR A 3 10.84 -14.75 6.63
N GLY A 4 12.13 -15.11 6.49
CA GLY A 4 12.85 -15.89 7.51
C GLY A 4 12.86 -15.20 8.88
N GLN A 5 13.12 -13.89 8.92
CA GLN A 5 13.11 -13.11 10.15
C GLN A 5 11.70 -13.05 10.78
N ILE A 6 10.65 -12.90 9.97
CA ILE A 6 9.27 -12.95 10.46
C ILE A 6 8.94 -14.31 11.05
N LYS A 7 9.26 -15.39 10.32
CA LYS A 7 9.04 -16.77 10.77
C LYS A 7 9.72 -17.03 12.11
N ASP A 8 10.98 -16.64 12.25
CA ASP A 8 11.75 -16.84 13.50
C ASP A 8 11.12 -16.07 14.66
N GLN A 9 10.67 -14.84 14.45
CA GLN A 9 9.97 -14.06 15.49
C GLN A 9 8.64 -14.70 15.88
N VAL A 10 7.86 -15.19 14.92
CA VAL A 10 6.59 -15.90 15.19
C VAL A 10 6.85 -17.12 16.08
N LEU A 11 7.84 -17.94 15.71
CA LEU A 11 8.18 -19.13 16.49
C LEU A 11 8.69 -18.79 17.90
N GLN A 12 9.43 -17.69 18.05
CA GLN A 12 9.85 -17.18 19.37
C GLN A 12 8.64 -16.74 20.21
N LEU A 13 7.70 -16.02 19.62
CA LEU A 13 6.46 -15.59 20.31
C LEU A 13 5.65 -16.78 20.80
N LEU A 14 5.63 -17.86 20.05
CA LEU A 14 4.95 -19.11 20.40
C LEU A 14 5.78 -20.03 21.31
N ASN A 15 6.94 -19.57 21.83
CA ASN A 15 7.87 -20.37 22.63
C ASN A 15 8.30 -21.68 21.95
N GLN A 16 8.39 -21.68 20.63
CA GLN A 16 8.84 -22.85 19.86
C GLN A 16 10.36 -22.94 19.73
N TYR A 17 11.11 -21.98 20.29
CA TYR A 17 12.56 -21.99 20.40
C TYR A 17 13.02 -22.15 21.85
N SER A 18 14.11 -22.89 22.05
CA SER A 18 14.80 -22.90 23.33
C SER A 18 15.52 -21.57 23.60
N VAL A 19 15.92 -21.33 24.85
CA VAL A 19 16.74 -20.16 25.26
C VAL A 19 18.04 -20.07 24.46
N ALA A 20 18.55 -21.19 23.93
CA ALA A 20 19.75 -21.25 23.09
C ALA A 20 19.47 -20.99 21.60
N GLY A 21 18.25 -20.66 21.21
CA GLY A 21 17.88 -20.41 19.83
C GLY A 21 17.66 -21.65 18.97
N THR A 22 17.70 -22.85 19.55
CA THR A 22 17.36 -24.09 18.87
C THR A 22 15.89 -24.40 19.04
N MET A 23 15.25 -24.90 17.96
CA MET A 23 13.84 -25.28 18.02
C MET A 23 13.60 -26.31 19.13
N VAL A 24 12.66 -26.04 20.03
CA VAL A 24 12.19 -27.04 21.00
C VAL A 24 11.35 -28.05 20.25
N ALA A 25 11.73 -29.31 20.30
CA ALA A 25 10.92 -30.40 19.79
C ALA A 25 9.64 -30.53 20.64
N ASN A 26 8.65 -29.70 20.34
CA ASN A 26 7.31 -29.92 20.87
C ASN A 26 6.57 -30.89 19.96
N THR A 27 5.79 -31.78 20.55
CA THR A 27 5.03 -32.84 19.91
C THR A 27 4.73 -32.61 18.44
N TYR A 28 5.32 -33.36 17.60
CA TYR A 28 5.54 -33.28 16.16
C TYR A 28 4.44 -32.74 15.26
N ASN A 29 3.20 -32.75 15.66
CA ASN A 29 2.09 -32.43 14.78
C ASN A 29 1.78 -30.92 14.70
N ASN A 30 1.81 -30.18 15.81
CA ASN A 30 1.43 -28.77 15.82
C ASN A 30 2.50 -27.88 15.19
N GLN A 31 3.77 -28.21 15.34
CA GLN A 31 4.86 -27.41 14.80
C GLN A 31 4.88 -27.42 13.26
N GLN A 32 4.67 -28.60 12.65
CA GLN A 32 4.64 -28.69 11.20
C GLN A 32 3.42 -27.98 10.62
N ASP A 33 2.28 -28.07 11.32
CA ASP A 33 1.08 -27.33 10.94
C ASP A 33 1.31 -25.81 10.99
N TYR A 34 1.92 -25.29 12.05
CA TYR A 34 2.28 -23.89 12.14
C TYR A 34 3.22 -23.46 11.02
N LEU A 35 4.29 -24.23 10.75
CA LEU A 35 5.22 -23.93 9.67
C LEU A 35 4.54 -23.87 8.30
N ASN A 36 3.55 -24.72 8.06
CA ASN A 36 2.79 -24.75 6.81
C ASN A 36 1.82 -23.56 6.67
N ARG A 37 1.32 -23.04 7.79
CA ARG A 37 0.33 -21.93 7.81
C ARG A 37 0.98 -20.55 7.81
N ILE A 38 2.20 -20.40 8.36
CA ILE A 38 2.90 -19.10 8.46
C ILE A 38 2.95 -18.35 7.12
N PRO A 39 3.34 -18.96 5.98
CA PRO A 39 3.46 -18.22 4.72
C PRO A 39 2.16 -17.54 4.27
N ASN A 40 1.05 -18.25 4.38
CA ASN A 40 -0.27 -17.70 4.01
C ASN A 40 -0.68 -16.57 4.96
N LEU A 41 -0.50 -16.74 6.27
CA LEU A 41 -0.82 -15.73 7.26
C LEU A 41 0.08 -14.48 7.14
N VAL A 42 1.34 -14.64 6.70
CA VAL A 42 2.20 -13.50 6.36
C VAL A 42 1.64 -12.74 5.16
N ASN A 43 1.23 -13.43 4.11
CA ASN A 43 0.61 -12.80 2.95
C ASN A 43 -0.71 -12.10 3.30
N ASP A 44 -1.54 -12.69 4.16
CA ASP A 44 -2.78 -12.09 4.64
C ASP A 44 -2.50 -10.81 5.43
N ALA A 45 -1.52 -10.83 6.34
CA ALA A 45 -1.11 -9.65 7.11
C ALA A 45 -0.57 -8.53 6.20
N VAL A 46 0.28 -8.87 5.22
CA VAL A 46 0.82 -7.91 4.25
C VAL A 46 -0.31 -7.26 3.46
N MET A 47 -1.28 -8.05 2.98
CA MET A 47 -2.43 -7.54 2.23
C MET A 47 -3.32 -6.66 3.11
N GLU A 48 -3.65 -7.09 4.32
CA GLU A 48 -4.49 -6.33 5.26
C GLU A 48 -3.86 -4.97 5.58
N ILE A 49 -2.59 -4.96 5.97
CA ILE A 49 -1.87 -3.72 6.31
C ILE A 49 -1.81 -2.77 5.10
N ALA A 50 -1.48 -3.27 3.91
CA ALA A 50 -1.35 -2.46 2.71
C ALA A 50 -2.68 -1.85 2.23
N THR A 51 -3.80 -2.49 2.53
CA THR A 51 -5.12 -2.01 2.08
C THR A 51 -5.87 -1.19 3.13
N THR A 52 -5.56 -1.36 4.42
CA THR A 52 -6.32 -0.71 5.50
C THR A 52 -5.52 0.35 6.24
N VAL A 53 -4.25 0.10 6.53
CA VAL A 53 -3.44 0.93 7.45
C VAL A 53 -2.40 1.78 6.73
N ARG A 54 -1.52 1.15 5.96
CA ARG A 54 -0.37 1.80 5.33
C ARG A 54 -0.28 1.42 3.86
N ARG A 55 -0.93 2.21 3.03
CA ARG A 55 -0.98 2.00 1.59
C ARG A 55 0.38 2.18 0.94
N ILE A 56 0.65 1.40 -0.10
CA ILE A 56 1.91 1.44 -0.85
C ILE A 56 1.75 2.41 -2.03
N PRO A 57 2.42 3.57 -2.03
CA PRO A 57 2.34 4.50 -3.14
C PRO A 57 3.12 3.99 -4.35
N ALA A 58 2.59 4.24 -5.53
CA ALA A 58 3.23 4.00 -6.82
C ALA A 58 2.88 5.12 -7.79
N PHE A 59 3.63 5.22 -8.88
CA PHE A 59 3.46 6.25 -9.90
C PHE A 59 3.06 5.64 -11.22
N LEU A 60 2.09 6.24 -11.85
CA LEU A 60 1.61 5.91 -13.18
C LEU A 60 2.01 7.04 -14.13
N THR A 61 2.75 6.71 -15.18
CA THR A 61 3.14 7.67 -16.21
C THR A 61 2.25 7.48 -17.44
N LEU A 62 1.59 8.54 -17.87
CA LEU A 62 0.72 8.58 -19.03
C LEU A 62 1.33 9.47 -20.10
N SER A 63 1.39 9.00 -21.35
CA SER A 63 1.78 9.77 -22.52
C SER A 63 0.98 9.29 -23.73
N LEU A 64 0.81 10.17 -24.72
CA LEU A 64 0.29 9.81 -26.05
C LEU A 64 1.40 9.53 -27.06
N ASP A 65 2.64 9.61 -26.65
CA ASP A 65 3.79 9.29 -27.51
C ASP A 65 4.01 7.77 -27.49
N GLU A 66 4.21 7.18 -28.66
CA GLU A 66 4.27 5.73 -28.85
C GLU A 66 5.36 5.02 -28.02
N ASP A 67 6.40 5.75 -27.63
CA ASP A 67 7.58 5.18 -26.96
C ASP A 67 7.55 5.33 -25.42
N SER A 68 6.55 6.00 -24.85
CA SER A 68 6.62 6.36 -23.43
C SER A 68 5.28 6.27 -22.70
N GLY A 69 4.92 5.12 -22.19
CA GLY A 69 3.78 5.05 -21.30
C GLY A 69 2.95 3.78 -21.39
N LEU A 70 1.79 3.80 -20.78
CA LEU A 70 0.81 2.73 -20.88
C LEU A 70 0.15 2.70 -22.25
N ALA A 71 -0.23 1.49 -22.66
CA ALA A 71 -1.07 1.32 -23.81
C ALA A 71 -2.37 2.14 -23.68
N TYR A 72 -2.72 2.87 -24.71
CA TYR A 72 -3.95 3.67 -24.72
C TYR A 72 -4.78 3.40 -25.98
N GLU A 73 -6.06 3.65 -25.88
CA GLU A 73 -6.97 3.68 -27.03
C GLU A 73 -7.85 4.93 -27.00
N GLU A 74 -8.24 5.41 -28.18
CA GLU A 74 -9.20 6.50 -28.28
C GLU A 74 -10.63 5.97 -28.19
N PHE A 75 -11.37 6.42 -27.17
CA PHE A 75 -12.74 6.02 -26.90
C PHE A 75 -13.68 7.23 -26.89
N GLY A 76 -14.29 7.52 -28.02
CA GLY A 76 -15.15 8.69 -28.21
C GLY A 76 -14.42 10.02 -27.96
N ASP A 77 -14.89 10.79 -26.99
CA ASP A 77 -14.30 12.05 -26.52
C ASP A 77 -13.22 11.87 -25.43
N ARG A 78 -12.86 10.62 -25.13
CA ARG A 78 -11.93 10.24 -24.08
C ARG A 78 -10.77 9.42 -24.61
N ILE A 79 -9.70 9.39 -23.81
CA ILE A 79 -8.59 8.50 -23.97
C ILE A 79 -8.68 7.48 -22.84
N ARG A 80 -8.54 6.21 -23.18
CA ARG A 80 -8.64 5.06 -22.30
C ARG A 80 -7.25 4.48 -22.12
N PHE A 81 -6.77 4.43 -20.89
CA PHE A 81 -5.50 3.80 -20.49
C PHE A 81 -5.78 2.54 -19.71
N GLU A 82 -5.03 1.48 -19.94
CA GLU A 82 -5.08 0.28 -19.12
C GLU A 82 -4.31 0.51 -17.81
N LEU A 83 -4.97 0.27 -16.67
CA LEU A 83 -4.35 0.40 -15.35
C LEU A 83 -3.43 -0.80 -15.07
N PRO A 84 -2.35 -0.64 -14.29
CA PRO A 84 -1.51 -1.75 -13.86
C PRO A 84 -2.30 -2.82 -13.12
N GLU A 85 -1.87 -4.08 -13.23
CA GLU A 85 -2.52 -5.21 -12.53
C GLU A 85 -2.52 -5.04 -11.01
N ASP A 86 -1.52 -4.35 -10.48
CA ASP A 86 -1.39 -4.06 -9.05
C ASP A 86 -2.18 -2.83 -8.59
N PHE A 87 -2.94 -2.18 -9.48
CA PHE A 87 -3.70 -0.99 -9.13
C PHE A 87 -4.77 -1.29 -8.07
N TYR A 88 -4.70 -0.57 -6.95
CA TYR A 88 -5.68 -0.63 -5.87
C TYR A 88 -6.65 0.56 -5.92
N GLN A 89 -6.15 1.78 -5.82
CA GLN A 89 -6.94 3.02 -5.90
C GLN A 89 -6.05 4.24 -6.14
N PHE A 90 -6.64 5.34 -6.65
CA PHE A 90 -5.93 6.61 -6.67
C PHE A 90 -5.86 7.25 -5.28
N LYS A 91 -4.80 8.01 -5.05
CA LYS A 91 -4.66 8.81 -3.84
C LYS A 91 -5.72 9.93 -3.88
N THR A 92 -6.51 10.05 -2.83
CA THR A 92 -7.57 11.07 -2.73
C THR A 92 -6.94 12.46 -2.70
N GLY A 93 -7.43 13.35 -3.57
CA GLY A 93 -6.92 14.72 -3.69
C GLY A 93 -5.69 14.87 -4.60
N ASP A 94 -5.17 13.79 -5.16
CA ASP A 94 -4.07 13.90 -6.11
C ASP A 94 -4.51 14.46 -7.44
N THR A 95 -3.63 15.26 -7.98
CA THR A 95 -3.75 15.89 -9.28
C THR A 95 -2.86 15.18 -10.28
N LEU A 96 -3.28 15.17 -11.53
CA LEU A 96 -2.40 14.85 -12.64
C LEU A 96 -1.36 15.97 -12.79
N VAL A 97 -0.10 15.64 -12.67
CA VAL A 97 1.00 16.61 -12.84
C VAL A 97 1.71 16.33 -14.15
N THR A 98 1.87 17.36 -14.99
CA THR A 98 2.74 17.25 -16.15
C THR A 98 4.20 17.45 -15.72
N THR A 99 5.10 16.60 -16.20
CA THR A 99 6.53 16.71 -15.88
C THR A 99 7.23 17.82 -16.69
N ASN A 100 6.67 18.23 -17.84
CA ASN A 100 7.35 19.14 -18.77
C ASN A 100 7.10 20.62 -18.52
N GLU A 101 5.96 21.01 -17.96
CA GLU A 101 5.58 22.42 -17.82
C GLU A 101 4.94 22.78 -16.47
N GLY A 102 4.89 21.83 -15.53
CA GLY A 102 4.33 22.08 -14.20
C GLY A 102 2.81 22.33 -14.15
N HIS A 103 2.09 22.01 -15.23
CA HIS A 103 0.63 22.10 -15.23
C HIS A 103 0.02 21.03 -14.35
N VAL A 104 -0.81 21.45 -13.41
CA VAL A 104 -1.52 20.59 -12.48
C VAL A 104 -2.95 20.41 -12.96
N PHE A 105 -3.36 19.16 -13.21
CA PHE A 105 -4.75 18.84 -13.51
C PHE A 105 -5.47 18.44 -12.22
N HIS A 106 -6.56 19.13 -11.92
CA HIS A 106 -7.40 18.77 -10.78
C HIS A 106 -8.18 17.48 -11.07
N GLY A 107 -8.03 16.49 -10.20
CA GLY A 107 -8.46 15.10 -10.37
C GLY A 107 -9.96 14.81 -10.52
N ASN A 108 -10.81 15.83 -10.71
CA ASN A 108 -12.26 15.64 -10.84
C ASN A 108 -12.74 15.27 -12.26
N ARG A 109 -11.81 15.08 -13.20
CA ARG A 109 -12.15 14.92 -14.62
C ARG A 109 -11.84 13.55 -15.22
N TYR A 110 -11.30 12.63 -14.44
CA TYR A 110 -11.08 11.26 -14.89
C TYR A 110 -12.17 10.32 -14.35
N MET A 111 -12.36 9.21 -15.02
CA MET A 111 -13.24 8.12 -14.59
C MET A 111 -12.46 6.81 -14.54
N ILE A 112 -12.83 5.93 -13.61
CA ILE A 112 -12.30 4.57 -13.55
C ILE A 112 -13.42 3.63 -14.01
N GLU A 113 -13.13 2.81 -15.01
CA GLU A 113 -14.03 1.80 -15.52
C GLU A 113 -13.56 0.42 -15.11
N GLY A 114 -14.39 -0.30 -14.33
CA GLY A 114 -14.16 -1.69 -13.96
C GLY A 114 -12.86 -1.98 -13.19
N ARG A 115 -12.25 -0.96 -12.56
CA ARG A 115 -10.91 -1.03 -11.95
C ARG A 115 -9.77 -1.37 -12.91
N LYS A 116 -10.05 -1.42 -14.20
CA LYS A 116 -9.11 -1.84 -15.23
C LYS A 116 -8.67 -0.68 -16.11
N TYR A 117 -9.52 0.30 -16.28
CA TYR A 117 -9.26 1.38 -17.21
C TYR A 117 -9.41 2.75 -16.56
N LEU A 118 -8.52 3.65 -16.94
CA LEU A 118 -8.58 5.08 -16.64
C LEU A 118 -9.03 5.82 -17.91
N LEU A 119 -10.13 6.57 -17.81
CA LEU A 119 -10.64 7.39 -18.90
C LEU A 119 -10.40 8.88 -18.58
N ILE A 120 -9.72 9.57 -19.49
CA ILE A 120 -9.41 11.00 -19.38
C ILE A 120 -10.02 11.70 -20.60
N PRO A 121 -10.71 12.86 -20.46
CA PRO A 121 -11.19 13.64 -21.60
C PRO A 121 -10.04 14.03 -22.53
N LYS A 122 -10.19 13.86 -23.87
CA LYS A 122 -9.16 14.21 -24.85
C LYS A 122 -8.68 15.66 -24.74
N ARG A 123 -9.57 16.58 -24.39
CA ARG A 123 -9.25 18.00 -24.21
C ARG A 123 -8.28 18.29 -23.07
N GLU A 124 -8.17 17.37 -22.10
CA GLU A 124 -7.28 17.51 -20.95
C GLU A 124 -5.91 16.89 -21.19
N PHE A 125 -5.72 16.19 -22.33
CA PHE A 125 -4.53 15.44 -22.66
C PHE A 125 -3.89 15.97 -23.94
N GLN A 126 -2.67 16.49 -23.83
CA GLN A 126 -1.94 17.07 -24.97
C GLN A 126 -0.80 16.14 -25.40
N ARG A 127 -0.58 16.01 -26.72
CA ARG A 127 0.56 15.28 -27.26
C ARG A 127 1.88 15.98 -26.89
N GLY A 128 2.92 15.20 -26.63
CA GLY A 128 4.22 15.71 -26.20
C GLY A 128 4.31 16.01 -24.70
N HIS A 129 3.21 15.83 -23.95
CA HIS A 129 3.21 15.98 -22.52
C HIS A 129 3.22 14.62 -21.81
N VAL A 130 3.97 14.53 -20.73
CA VAL A 130 4.02 13.35 -19.85
C VAL A 130 3.30 13.70 -18.55
N TYR A 131 2.34 12.89 -18.18
CA TYR A 131 1.51 13.08 -16.99
C TYR A 131 1.84 12.00 -15.97
N THR A 132 2.08 12.39 -14.73
CA THR A 132 2.35 11.45 -13.64
C THR A 132 1.22 11.50 -12.63
N ILE A 133 0.64 10.33 -12.33
CA ILE A 133 -0.41 10.17 -11.32
C ILE A 133 0.12 9.29 -10.21
N THR A 134 -0.12 9.68 -8.96
CA THR A 134 0.13 8.81 -7.81
C THR A 134 -1.08 7.92 -7.56
N TYR A 135 -0.83 6.64 -7.41
CA TYR A 135 -1.84 5.67 -7.01
C TYR A 135 -1.32 4.79 -5.86
N TYR A 136 -2.22 4.08 -5.22
CA TYR A 136 -1.88 3.03 -4.28
C TYR A 136 -1.99 1.69 -4.98
N ARG A 137 -1.00 0.84 -4.76
CA ARG A 137 -0.95 -0.48 -5.34
C ARG A 137 -1.18 -1.58 -4.33
N TYR A 138 -1.60 -2.73 -4.79
CA TYR A 138 -1.55 -3.96 -4.00
C TYR A 138 -0.10 -4.36 -3.75
N PRO A 139 0.19 -4.98 -2.58
CA PRO A 139 1.50 -5.56 -2.32
C PRO A 139 1.73 -6.78 -3.21
N LYS A 140 2.99 -7.00 -3.57
CA LYS A 140 3.41 -8.28 -4.15
C LYS A 140 3.49 -9.31 -3.05
N LEU A 141 2.66 -10.35 -3.14
CA LEU A 141 2.66 -11.43 -2.16
C LEU A 141 3.87 -12.37 -2.35
N LEU A 142 4.29 -13.00 -1.26
CA LEU A 142 5.32 -14.04 -1.30
C LEU A 142 4.85 -15.22 -2.14
N ALA A 143 5.74 -15.75 -2.99
CA ALA A 143 5.53 -17.02 -3.67
C ALA A 143 5.46 -18.15 -2.64
N LEU A 144 4.73 -19.23 -2.94
CA LEU A 144 4.58 -20.37 -2.03
C LEU A 144 5.26 -21.62 -2.62
N PRO A 145 6.17 -22.27 -1.91
CA PRO A 145 6.75 -21.90 -0.61
C PRO A 145 7.74 -20.72 -0.73
N PRO A 146 7.79 -19.80 0.24
CA PRO A 146 8.70 -18.66 0.21
C PRO A 146 10.13 -19.08 0.59
N ALA A 147 11.11 -18.39 0.04
CA ALA A 147 12.49 -18.48 0.49
C ALA A 147 12.71 -17.65 1.76
N ALA A 148 13.69 -18.00 2.57
CA ALA A 148 13.94 -17.28 3.82
C ALA A 148 14.40 -15.82 3.60
N GLU A 149 15.06 -15.56 2.48
CA GLU A 149 15.55 -14.26 2.04
C GLU A 149 14.50 -13.38 1.35
N ASP A 150 13.31 -13.92 1.02
CA ASP A 150 12.26 -13.16 0.38
C ASP A 150 11.85 -11.96 1.24
N GLU A 151 11.87 -10.78 0.64
CA GLU A 151 11.48 -9.54 1.30
C GLU A 151 9.97 -9.30 1.18
N LEU A 152 9.38 -8.74 2.24
CA LEU A 152 7.98 -8.37 2.22
C LEU A 152 7.81 -7.02 1.50
N ASP A 153 6.83 -6.97 0.63
CA ASP A 153 6.50 -5.80 -0.19
C ASP A 153 5.45 -4.91 0.50
N ASN A 154 5.84 -4.33 1.62
CA ASN A 154 5.06 -3.30 2.30
C ASN A 154 5.99 -2.31 3.02
N VAL A 155 5.40 -1.25 3.57
CA VAL A 155 6.18 -0.19 4.24
C VAL A 155 6.97 -0.78 5.42
N PRO A 156 8.31 -0.56 5.50
CA PRO A 156 9.19 -1.24 6.46
C PRO A 156 8.76 -1.14 7.93
N GLU A 157 8.16 -0.02 8.34
CA GLU A 157 7.70 0.18 9.72
C GLU A 157 6.61 -0.84 10.10
N THR A 158 5.83 -1.31 9.13
CA THR A 158 4.72 -2.25 9.37
C THR A 158 5.19 -3.68 9.61
N HIS A 159 6.42 -4.01 9.21
CA HIS A 159 6.98 -5.35 9.39
C HIS A 159 6.98 -5.83 10.84
N TYR A 160 7.11 -4.91 11.81
CA TYR A 160 7.13 -5.24 13.24
C TYR A 160 5.75 -5.62 13.82
N ALA A 161 4.67 -5.38 13.09
CA ALA A 161 3.33 -5.80 13.50
C ALA A 161 3.02 -7.22 13.01
N ILE A 162 3.53 -7.62 11.84
CA ILE A 162 3.22 -8.88 11.17
C ILE A 162 3.42 -10.13 12.06
N PRO A 163 4.53 -10.28 12.82
CA PRO A 163 4.70 -11.46 13.67
C PRO A 163 3.58 -11.65 14.70
N PHE A 164 3.01 -10.57 15.22
CA PHE A 164 1.92 -10.63 16.20
C PHE A 164 0.60 -11.05 15.55
N TYR A 165 0.30 -10.56 14.34
CA TYR A 165 -0.83 -11.02 13.55
C TYR A 165 -0.73 -12.52 13.29
N VAL A 166 0.40 -12.97 12.76
CA VAL A 166 0.62 -14.38 12.43
C VAL A 166 0.52 -15.26 13.68
N ALA A 167 1.18 -14.85 14.78
CA ALA A 167 1.10 -15.60 16.05
C ALA A 167 -0.33 -15.71 16.57
N ALA A 168 -1.12 -14.61 16.51
CA ALA A 168 -2.52 -14.62 16.91
C ALA A 168 -3.32 -15.66 16.11
N TYR A 169 -3.27 -15.59 14.78
CA TYR A 169 -4.05 -16.49 13.93
C TYR A 169 -3.57 -17.95 13.93
N LEU A 170 -2.34 -18.23 14.34
CA LEU A 170 -1.89 -19.61 14.57
C LEU A 170 -2.56 -20.22 15.79
N VAL A 171 -2.77 -19.47 16.86
CA VAL A 171 -3.33 -19.97 18.13
C VAL A 171 -4.83 -19.74 18.29
N ILE A 172 -5.51 -19.17 17.30
CA ILE A 172 -6.91 -18.76 17.38
C ILE A 172 -7.88 -19.87 17.84
N HIS A 173 -7.57 -21.11 17.46
CA HIS A 173 -8.39 -22.27 17.82
C HIS A 173 -7.89 -23.00 19.07
N ASP A 174 -6.66 -22.78 19.48
CA ASP A 174 -6.00 -23.51 20.56
C ASP A 174 -6.07 -22.76 21.88
N ASP A 175 -5.89 -21.44 21.84
CA ASP A 175 -5.86 -20.58 23.05
C ASP A 175 -6.41 -19.17 22.74
N SER A 176 -7.64 -18.94 23.16
CA SER A 176 -8.31 -17.63 22.96
C SER A 176 -7.65 -16.48 23.75
N PHE A 177 -7.01 -16.77 24.85
CA PHE A 177 -6.31 -15.74 25.65
C PHE A 177 -5.03 -15.30 24.95
N LEU A 178 -4.24 -16.24 24.44
CA LEU A 178 -3.04 -15.92 23.65
C LEU A 178 -3.42 -15.20 22.34
N TYR A 179 -4.48 -15.66 21.67
CA TYR A 179 -5.00 -14.96 20.49
C TYR A 179 -5.27 -13.48 20.81
N ALA A 180 -6.07 -13.21 21.83
CA ALA A 180 -6.43 -11.83 22.22
C ALA A 180 -5.18 -11.02 22.61
N SER A 181 -4.24 -11.63 23.31
CA SER A 181 -2.99 -10.98 23.73
C SER A 181 -2.13 -10.56 22.52
N PHE A 182 -1.95 -11.46 21.54
CA PHE A 182 -1.16 -11.15 20.35
C PHE A 182 -1.89 -10.19 19.43
N TYR A 183 -3.20 -10.37 19.24
CA TYR A 183 -4.00 -9.50 18.39
C TYR A 183 -4.03 -8.06 18.93
N ASN A 184 -4.21 -7.87 20.24
CA ASN A 184 -4.13 -6.55 20.85
C ASN A 184 -2.74 -5.90 20.67
N LYS A 185 -1.66 -6.67 20.70
CA LYS A 185 -0.32 -6.14 20.40
C LYS A 185 -0.16 -5.75 18.94
N TYR A 186 -0.76 -6.50 18.02
CA TYR A 186 -0.82 -6.14 16.60
C TYR A 186 -1.53 -4.79 16.42
N GLU A 187 -2.75 -4.65 16.95
CA GLU A 187 -3.53 -3.41 16.91
C GLU A 187 -2.79 -2.22 17.53
N ASP A 188 -2.15 -2.41 18.71
CA ASP A 188 -1.38 -1.36 19.37
C ASP A 188 -0.19 -0.89 18.50
N LYS A 189 0.47 -1.81 17.83
CA LYS A 189 1.55 -1.45 16.90
C LYS A 189 1.04 -0.67 15.70
N LEU A 190 -0.07 -1.09 15.10
CA LEU A 190 -0.69 -0.38 13.98
C LEU A 190 -1.18 1.01 14.40
N ALA A 191 -1.82 1.13 15.56
CA ALA A 191 -2.30 2.41 16.08
C ALA A 191 -1.17 3.44 16.27
N LYS A 192 0.03 2.98 16.64
CA LYS A 192 1.21 3.85 16.78
C LYS A 192 1.80 4.32 15.45
N MET A 193 1.46 3.66 14.34
CA MET A 193 1.92 4.02 12.99
C MET A 193 0.96 4.95 12.24
N THR A 194 -0.26 5.13 12.74
CA THR A 194 -1.35 5.86 12.06
C THR A 194 -1.18 7.39 12.02
N PRO A 195 -0.48 8.07 12.96
CA PRO A 195 -0.42 9.54 12.99
C PRO A 195 0.25 10.19 11.77
N ASP A 196 1.14 9.49 11.08
CA ASP A 196 1.93 10.08 9.98
C ASP A 196 1.14 10.27 8.66
N ILE A 197 0.00 9.61 8.52
CA ILE A 197 -0.81 9.71 7.29
C ILE A 197 -1.44 11.10 7.13
N SER A 198 -1.71 11.79 8.24
CA SER A 198 -2.30 13.13 8.21
C SER A 198 -1.25 14.24 8.00
N ALA A 199 0.01 14.00 8.35
CA ALA A 199 1.08 14.97 8.19
C ALA A 199 1.57 15.10 6.73
N GLU A 200 1.50 14.03 5.94
CA GLU A 200 1.90 14.06 4.53
C GLU A 200 0.87 14.77 3.62
N ALA A 201 -0.37 14.94 4.08
CA ALA A 201 -1.43 15.55 3.27
C ALA A 201 -1.43 17.08 3.27
N HIS A 202 -0.65 17.74 4.12
CA HIS A 202 -0.78 19.17 4.36
C HIS A 202 0.26 20.13 3.77
N PRO A 203 1.44 19.74 3.26
CA PRO A 203 2.39 20.78 2.87
C PRO A 203 2.12 21.43 1.52
N VAL A 204 1.26 20.89 0.67
CA VAL A 204 1.04 21.42 -0.69
C VAL A 204 -0.23 22.27 -0.80
N SER A 205 -1.26 22.03 0.00
CA SER A 205 -2.49 22.80 -0.03
C SER A 205 -2.34 24.19 0.59
N ASP A 206 -1.50 24.34 1.62
CA ASP A 206 -1.37 25.62 2.33
C ASP A 206 -0.54 26.66 1.56
N VAL A 207 0.42 26.21 0.74
CA VAL A 207 1.25 27.15 -0.05
C VAL A 207 0.47 27.80 -1.20
N TYR A 208 -0.53 27.11 -1.76
CA TYR A 208 -1.37 27.65 -2.81
C TYR A 208 -2.65 28.32 -2.28
N ALA A 209 -3.18 27.89 -1.15
CA ALA A 209 -4.34 28.49 -0.53
C ALA A 209 -4.05 29.91 0.02
N THR A 210 -2.87 30.12 0.61
CA THR A 210 -2.44 31.44 1.09
C THR A 210 -2.17 32.42 -0.05
N SER A 211 -1.61 31.97 -1.19
CA SER A 211 -1.34 32.86 -2.33
C SER A 211 -2.59 33.26 -3.11
N LEU A 212 -3.65 32.44 -3.10
CA LEU A 212 -4.94 32.77 -3.75
C LEU A 212 -5.89 33.55 -2.82
N GLY A 213 -5.79 33.33 -1.50
CA GLY A 213 -6.57 34.10 -0.52
C GLY A 213 -6.18 35.55 -0.49
N ASP A 214 -4.89 35.86 -0.55
CA ASP A 214 -4.40 37.25 -0.55
C ASP A 214 -4.66 37.97 -1.89
N ALA A 215 -4.76 37.26 -3.01
CA ALA A 215 -5.04 37.86 -4.32
C ALA A 215 -6.53 38.20 -4.54
N TYR A 216 -7.46 37.57 -3.82
CA TYR A 216 -8.90 37.82 -3.93
C TYR A 216 -9.46 38.63 -2.75
N GLY A 217 -8.69 38.82 -1.67
CA GLY A 217 -9.11 39.60 -0.51
C GLY A 217 -9.25 41.11 -0.79
N ASP A 218 -8.50 41.65 -1.78
CA ASP A 218 -8.47 43.07 -2.08
C ASP A 218 -9.50 43.53 -3.13
N ILE A 219 -10.30 42.63 -3.70
CA ILE A 219 -11.24 42.98 -4.79
C ILE A 219 -12.66 43.27 -4.30
N TYR A 220 -13.00 43.01 -3.03
CA TYR A 220 -14.39 43.16 -2.55
C TYR A 220 -14.66 44.27 -1.54
N TRP A 221 -13.74 45.23 -1.31
CA TRP A 221 -14.00 46.39 -0.43
C TRP A 221 -13.46 47.70 -1.02
N THR A 222 -14.03 48.13 -2.14
CA THR A 222 -14.12 49.57 -2.53
C THR A 222 -15.46 49.85 -3.14
#